data_58a6b6ef19ceaaccee7af8d5b704ff1d
#
_entry.id   58a6b6ef19ceaaccee7af8d5b704ff1d
#
_cell.length_a   1.000
_cell.length_b   1.000
_cell.length_c   1.000
_cell.angle_alpha   90.00
_cell.angle_beta   90.00
_cell.angle_gamma   90.00
#
_symmetry.space_group_name_H-M   'P 1'
#
loop_
_entity.id
_entity.type
_entity.pdbx_description
1 polymer ?
#
loop_
_entity_poly.entity_id
_entity_poly.type
_entity_poly.pdbx_seq_one_letter_code
_entity_poly.pdbx_strand_id
1 'polypeptide(L)'
;MINIEYSFDDEHFLKIEGHAEATSAKHIVCAAVSALCDTLALCVRESECCSLTLDKGFAEIRSTNKDLFPFFRFTLGGLTLIGAEHPENVSITKKL
;
A
#
# COMPACT_ATOMS: atom_id res chain seq x y z
N MET A 1 1.26 2.85 14.30
CA MET A 1 0.12 2.92 13.36
C MET A 1 0.65 2.98 11.93
N ILE A 2 0.11 2.14 11.09
CA ILE A 2 0.40 2.15 9.67
C ILE A 2 -0.73 2.92 8.98
N ASN A 3 -0.39 4.02 8.31
CA ASN A 3 -1.36 4.87 7.64
C ASN A 3 -1.27 4.63 6.14
N ILE A 4 -2.41 4.26 5.55
CA ILE A 4 -2.52 3.97 4.13
C ILE A 4 -3.46 4.99 3.52
N GLU A 5 -3.00 5.64 2.44
CA GLU A 5 -3.79 6.60 1.70
C GLU A 5 -3.82 6.19 0.24
N TYR A 6 -4.97 6.27 -0.39
CA TYR A 6 -5.12 5.85 -1.78
C TYR A 6 -6.03 6.78 -2.58
N SER A 7 -5.84 6.76 -3.89
CA SER A 7 -6.74 7.40 -4.85
C SER A 7 -6.63 6.67 -6.18
N PHE A 8 -7.76 6.47 -6.86
CA PHE A 8 -7.80 5.77 -8.14
C PHE A 8 -8.51 6.58 -9.23
N ASP A 9 -8.48 7.90 -9.10
CA ASP A 9 -9.10 8.79 -10.08
C ASP A 9 -8.22 8.93 -11.34
N ASP A 10 -7.65 10.10 -11.60
CA ASP A 10 -6.80 10.32 -12.77
C ASP A 10 -5.47 9.58 -12.67
N GLU A 11 -4.99 9.38 -11.47
CA GLU A 11 -3.75 8.70 -11.17
C GLU A 11 -4.04 7.63 -10.13
N HIS A 12 -3.48 6.43 -10.31
CA HIS A 12 -3.51 5.40 -9.28
C HIS A 12 -2.42 5.74 -8.27
N PHE A 13 -2.84 5.94 -7.03
CA PHE A 13 -1.97 6.38 -5.96
C PHE A 13 -2.15 5.51 -4.74
N LEU A 14 -1.06 5.04 -4.17
CA LEU A 14 -1.05 4.29 -2.92
C LEU A 14 0.16 4.74 -2.11
N LYS A 15 -0.11 5.21 -0.90
CA LYS A 15 0.95 5.61 0.04
C LYS A 15 0.77 4.85 1.34
N ILE A 16 1.85 4.27 1.81
CA ILE A 16 1.91 3.55 3.08
C ILE A 16 3.00 4.18 3.93
N GLU A 17 2.66 4.59 5.14
CA GLU A 17 3.59 5.26 6.03
C GLU A 17 3.39 4.78 7.46
N GLY A 18 4.51 4.58 8.16
CA GLY A 18 4.52 4.23 9.57
C GLY A 18 4.87 2.78 9.83
N HIS A 19 4.82 2.44 11.10
CA HIS A 19 5.10 1.08 11.59
C HIS A 19 4.06 0.69 12.61
N ALA A 20 3.73 -0.59 12.67
CA ALA A 20 3.09 -1.16 13.83
C ALA A 20 4.15 -1.30 14.92
N GLU A 21 3.75 -1.05 16.18
CA GLU A 21 4.70 -1.17 17.29
C GLU A 21 5.18 -2.60 17.49
N ALA A 22 6.36 -2.73 18.09
CA ALA A 22 7.11 -3.97 18.17
C ALA A 22 6.53 -4.96 19.19
N THR A 23 5.43 -5.61 18.84
CA THR A 23 4.99 -6.85 19.48
C THR A 23 4.98 -7.94 18.40
N SER A 24 5.05 -9.21 18.78
CA SER A 24 5.10 -10.29 17.81
C SER A 24 3.90 -10.29 16.84
N ALA A 25 2.69 -9.97 17.33
CA ALA A 25 1.51 -9.88 16.49
C ALA A 25 1.60 -8.73 15.49
N LYS A 26 2.20 -7.62 15.89
CA LYS A 26 2.32 -6.42 15.05
C LYS A 26 3.41 -6.57 13.97
N HIS A 27 4.42 -7.40 14.21
CA HIS A 27 5.40 -7.77 13.18
C HIS A 27 4.71 -8.51 12.02
N ILE A 28 3.71 -9.33 12.32
CA ILE A 28 2.95 -10.03 11.30
C ILE A 28 2.19 -9.04 10.43
N VAL A 29 1.58 -8.02 11.04
CA VAL A 29 0.87 -6.97 10.30
C VAL A 29 1.83 -6.21 9.39
N CYS A 30 2.98 -5.79 9.90
CA CYS A 30 4.00 -5.10 9.09
C CYS A 30 4.47 -5.97 7.92
N ALA A 31 4.72 -7.25 8.17
CA ALA A 31 5.17 -8.17 7.13
C ALA A 31 4.10 -8.35 6.05
N ALA A 32 2.83 -8.48 6.44
CA ALA A 32 1.73 -8.64 5.50
C ALA A 32 1.55 -7.38 4.63
N VAL A 33 1.58 -6.20 5.24
CA VAL A 33 1.48 -4.94 4.51
C VAL A 33 2.66 -4.78 3.56
N SER A 34 3.88 -5.04 4.03
CA SER A 34 5.08 -4.95 3.21
C SER A 34 5.05 -5.91 2.03
N ALA A 35 4.60 -7.14 2.24
CA ALA A 35 4.51 -8.13 1.17
C ALA A 35 3.58 -7.65 0.05
N LEU A 36 2.42 -7.10 0.39
CA LEU A 36 1.48 -6.58 -0.60
C LEU A 36 2.06 -5.37 -1.34
N CYS A 37 2.67 -4.43 -0.61
CA CYS A 37 3.21 -3.21 -1.21
C CYS A 37 4.42 -3.50 -2.08
N ASP A 38 5.32 -4.37 -1.63
CA ASP A 38 6.50 -4.73 -2.39
C ASP A 38 6.13 -5.51 -3.65
N THR A 39 5.11 -6.34 -3.57
CA THR A 39 4.60 -7.08 -4.73
C THR A 39 4.03 -6.12 -5.77
N LEU A 40 3.24 -5.13 -5.33
CA LEU A 40 2.72 -4.11 -6.24
C LEU A 40 3.87 -3.32 -6.87
N ALA A 41 4.84 -2.89 -6.06
CA ALA A 41 6.00 -2.15 -6.56
C ALA A 41 6.76 -2.96 -7.62
N LEU A 42 6.95 -4.25 -7.38
CA LEU A 42 7.60 -5.14 -8.34
C LEU A 42 6.82 -5.20 -9.66
N CYS A 43 5.49 -5.27 -9.59
CA CYS A 43 4.66 -5.33 -10.78
C CYS A 43 4.69 -4.05 -11.61
N VAL A 44 4.79 -2.89 -10.97
CA VAL A 44 4.69 -1.61 -11.67
C VAL A 44 6.03 -1.00 -12.07
N ARG A 45 7.13 -1.40 -11.44
CA ARG A 45 8.43 -0.74 -11.62
C ARG A 45 8.97 -0.78 -13.05
N GLU A 46 8.57 -1.77 -13.83
CA GLU A 46 9.01 -1.92 -15.21
C GLU A 46 8.06 -1.25 -16.20
N SER A 47 6.98 -0.69 -15.71
CA SER A 47 5.98 -0.03 -16.54
C SER A 47 6.33 1.44 -16.75
N GLU A 48 5.93 1.96 -17.88
CA GLU A 48 6.00 3.39 -18.13
C GLU A 48 4.94 4.11 -17.30
N CYS A 49 5.13 5.39 -17.08
CA CYS A 49 4.19 6.24 -16.36
C CYS A 49 3.98 5.82 -14.91
N CYS A 50 5.01 5.31 -14.26
CA CYS A 50 4.97 5.00 -12.84
C CYS A 50 6.05 5.75 -12.07
N SER A 51 5.78 5.97 -10.79
CA SER A 51 6.72 6.58 -9.86
C SER A 51 6.71 5.77 -8.59
N LEU A 52 7.90 5.40 -8.12
CA LEU A 52 8.08 4.60 -6.91
C LEU A 52 9.02 5.33 -5.96
N THR A 53 8.59 5.47 -4.71
CA THR A 53 9.45 5.91 -3.62
C THR A 53 9.33 4.86 -2.53
N LEU A 54 10.41 4.16 -2.26
CA LEU A 54 10.45 3.10 -1.25
C LEU A 54 11.55 3.43 -0.25
N ASP A 55 11.19 3.46 1.01
CA ASP A 55 12.12 3.68 2.10
C ASP A 55 11.63 2.89 3.30
N LYS A 56 12.43 2.86 4.35
CA LYS A 56 12.05 2.16 5.56
C LYS A 56 10.85 2.84 6.20
N GLY A 57 9.76 2.09 6.33
CA GLY A 57 8.52 2.63 6.89
C GLY A 57 7.76 3.58 5.99
N PHE A 58 8.10 3.61 4.69
CA PHE A 58 7.45 4.49 3.73
C PHE A 58 7.44 3.86 2.34
N ALA A 59 6.28 3.89 1.69
CA ALA A 59 6.16 3.51 0.30
C ALA A 59 5.14 4.42 -0.38
N GLU A 60 5.49 4.92 -1.54
CA GLU A 60 4.57 5.70 -2.37
C GLU A 60 4.66 5.18 -3.79
N ILE A 61 3.53 4.72 -4.33
CA ILE A 61 3.45 4.09 -5.63
C ILE A 61 2.40 4.84 -6.44
N ARG A 62 2.78 5.34 -7.59
CA ARG A 62 1.90 6.11 -8.47
C ARG A 62 1.98 5.59 -9.90
N SER A 63 0.86 5.60 -10.61
CA SER A 63 0.84 5.30 -12.03
C SER A 63 -0.37 5.92 -12.71
N THR A 64 -0.16 6.42 -13.92
CA THR A 64 -1.25 6.85 -14.80
C THR A 64 -1.60 5.78 -15.82
N ASN A 65 -0.90 4.65 -15.81
CA ASN A 65 -1.18 3.53 -16.72
C ASN A 65 -2.42 2.77 -16.24
N LYS A 66 -3.51 2.90 -16.98
CA LYS A 66 -4.78 2.27 -16.62
C LYS A 66 -4.74 0.75 -16.63
N ASP A 67 -3.81 0.16 -17.37
CA ASP A 67 -3.66 -1.30 -17.39
C ASP A 67 -3.18 -1.83 -16.04
N LEU A 68 -2.62 -0.98 -15.19
CA LEU A 68 -2.15 -1.35 -13.86
C LEU A 68 -3.23 -1.21 -12.78
N PHE A 69 -4.38 -0.64 -13.11
CA PHE A 69 -5.46 -0.45 -12.14
C PHE A 69 -5.83 -1.73 -11.39
N PRO A 70 -5.99 -2.89 -12.05
CA PRO A 70 -6.34 -4.13 -11.35
C PRO A 70 -5.33 -4.50 -10.26
N PHE A 71 -4.04 -4.22 -10.47
CA PHE A 71 -3.01 -4.52 -9.48
C PHE A 71 -3.13 -3.63 -8.25
N PHE A 72 -3.38 -2.33 -8.46
CA PHE A 72 -3.65 -1.40 -7.35
C PHE A 72 -4.91 -1.80 -6.59
N ARG A 73 -5.97 -2.14 -7.32
CA ARG A 73 -7.26 -2.52 -6.74
C ARG A 73 -7.12 -3.80 -5.90
N PHE A 74 -6.42 -4.79 -6.42
CA PHE A 74 -6.17 -6.06 -5.72
C PHE A 74 -5.37 -5.82 -4.46
N THR A 75 -4.31 -5.02 -4.56
CA THR A 75 -3.46 -4.69 -3.40
C THR A 75 -4.25 -3.97 -2.32
N LEU A 76 -5.07 -2.98 -2.69
CA LEU A 76 -5.91 -2.29 -1.73
C LEU A 76 -6.90 -3.24 -1.07
N GLY A 77 -7.43 -4.20 -1.82
CA GLY A 77 -8.31 -5.23 -1.26
C GLY A 77 -7.65 -6.00 -0.14
N GLY A 78 -6.41 -6.45 -0.35
CA GLY A 78 -5.64 -7.14 0.66
C GLY A 78 -5.35 -6.26 1.88
N LEU A 79 -4.97 -5.01 1.65
CA LEU A 79 -4.72 -4.06 2.73
C LEU A 79 -5.99 -3.78 3.54
N THR A 80 -7.14 -3.71 2.88
CA THR A 80 -8.42 -3.51 3.54
C THR A 80 -8.77 -4.68 4.46
N LEU A 81 -8.50 -5.91 4.01
CA LEU A 81 -8.72 -7.09 4.85
C LEU A 81 -7.81 -7.07 6.09
N ILE A 82 -6.56 -6.68 5.93
CA ILE A 82 -5.63 -6.56 7.05
C ILE A 82 -6.13 -5.49 8.03
N GLY A 83 -6.55 -4.35 7.51
CA GLY A 83 -7.07 -3.25 8.33
C GLY A 83 -8.34 -3.63 9.08
N ALA A 84 -9.20 -4.46 8.47
CA ALA A 84 -10.41 -4.93 9.13
C ALA A 84 -10.10 -5.86 10.32
N GLU A 85 -9.05 -6.67 10.20
CA GLU A 85 -8.64 -7.58 11.27
C GLU A 85 -7.78 -6.89 12.33
N HIS A 86 -7.08 -5.82 11.96
CA HIS A 86 -6.15 -5.11 12.84
C HIS A 86 -6.40 -3.60 12.83
N PRO A 87 -7.62 -3.15 13.16
CA PRO A 87 -7.96 -1.72 13.06
C PRO A 87 -7.13 -0.83 14.00
N GLU A 88 -6.58 -1.39 15.05
CA GLU A 88 -5.70 -0.68 15.98
C GLU A 88 -4.31 -0.44 15.40
N ASN A 89 -3.95 -1.12 14.31
CA ASN A 89 -2.62 -1.04 13.72
C ASN A 89 -2.60 -0.41 12.33
N VAL A 90 -3.73 -0.42 11.63
CA VAL A 90 -3.80 0.00 10.22
C VAL A 90 -4.98 0.94 10.01
N SER A 91 -4.71 2.09 9.43
CA SER A 91 -5.73 3.08 9.06
C SER A 91 -5.67 3.29 7.55
N ILE A 92 -6.82 3.22 6.90
CA ILE A 92 -6.93 3.38 5.45
C ILE A 92 -7.84 4.57 5.15
N THR A 93 -7.35 5.51 4.36
CA THR A 93 -8.07 6.73 4.02
C THR A 93 -8.01 6.97 2.52
N LYS A 94 -9.15 7.33 1.93
CA LYS A 94 -9.17 7.76 0.54
C LYS A 94 -8.71 9.20 0.46
N LYS A 95 -7.76 9.46 -0.44
CA LYS A 95 -7.29 10.82 -0.71
C LYS A 95 -8.35 11.57 -1.51
N LEU A 96 -8.68 12.75 -1.06
CA LEU A 96 -9.65 13.61 -1.74
C LEU A 96 -8.96 14.56 -2.72
#